data_4f6f836429e9e92538e1af4282b1eb85
#
_entry.id   4f6f836429e9e92538e1af4282b1eb85
#
_cell.length_a   1.000
_cell.length_b   1.000
_cell.length_c   1.000
_cell.angle_alpha   90.00
_cell.angle_beta   90.00
_cell.angle_gamma   90.00
#
_symmetry.space_group_name_H-M   'P 1'
#
loop_
_entity.id
_entity.type
_entity.pdbx_description
1 polymer ?
#
loop_
_entity_poly.entity_id
_entity_poly.type
_entity_poly.pdbx_seq_one_letter_code
_entity_poly.pdbx_strand_id
1 'polypeptide(L)'
;MSIFNRRTKKKHIEQFEIKIADLLEPKMPQLKKAMTLSKPMHISFMHKPKGIFMGRGYDPKAFEEINRNHKTSFNLTGISVWNRKTENYQPIKLNYHHDTLAKIEIENPEYFHKTFDLNKIQQSNIQLEHIKIENPDQKIAEKALKSLSKEQLGLLELEYTFEIELDEKLFYTILDMEDGNYIAVDKKGKIYRLNHDHTERVKLIANKPIDFFDIYTGQKSELENIMYK
;
A
#
# COMPACT_ATOMS: atom_id res chain seq x y z
N MET A 1 -41.62 -3.17 -6.23
CA MET A 1 -40.46 -3.37 -5.33
C MET A 1 -39.21 -3.41 -6.18
N SER A 2 -38.30 -2.47 -5.97
CA SER A 2 -37.08 -2.34 -6.81
C SER A 2 -36.14 -3.53 -6.64
N ILE A 3 -35.92 -4.25 -7.73
CA ILE A 3 -35.00 -5.39 -7.84
C ILE A 3 -33.52 -4.95 -7.67
N PHE A 4 -33.26 -3.65 -7.75
CA PHE A 4 -31.91 -3.06 -7.82
C PHE A 4 -31.16 -2.88 -6.48
N ASN A 5 -31.72 -3.26 -5.33
CA ASN A 5 -31.14 -2.97 -4.03
C ASN A 5 -30.56 -4.18 -3.31
N ARG A 6 -30.11 -5.20 -4.05
CA ARG A 6 -29.75 -6.50 -3.47
C ARG A 6 -28.28 -6.69 -3.12
N ARG A 7 -27.34 -6.00 -3.80
CA ARG A 7 -25.90 -6.19 -3.58
C ARG A 7 -25.36 -5.31 -2.45
N THR A 8 -24.30 -5.78 -1.81
CA THR A 8 -23.50 -5.00 -0.85
C THR A 8 -23.01 -3.72 -1.53
N LYS A 9 -23.12 -2.59 -0.85
CA LYS A 9 -22.68 -1.27 -1.31
C LYS A 9 -21.52 -0.79 -0.45
N LYS A 10 -20.74 0.15 -0.98
CA LYS A 10 -19.64 0.81 -0.28
C LYS A 10 -20.01 1.24 1.14
N LYS A 11 -21.11 1.95 1.32
CA LYS A 11 -21.59 2.42 2.63
C LYS A 11 -21.76 1.31 3.69
N HIS A 12 -22.09 0.07 3.28
CA HIS A 12 -22.21 -1.04 4.23
C HIS A 12 -20.84 -1.48 4.73
N ILE A 13 -19.83 -1.41 3.87
CA ILE A 13 -18.45 -1.76 4.23
C ILE A 13 -17.82 -0.66 5.09
N GLU A 14 -18.09 0.60 4.78
CA GLU A 14 -17.68 1.75 5.61
C GLU A 14 -18.24 1.62 7.05
N GLN A 15 -19.54 1.33 7.17
CA GLN A 15 -20.16 1.10 8.48
C GLN A 15 -19.56 -0.10 9.23
N PHE A 16 -19.28 -1.17 8.50
CA PHE A 16 -18.62 -2.35 9.06
C PHE A 16 -17.21 -2.03 9.54
N GLU A 17 -16.43 -1.32 8.73
CA GLU A 17 -15.05 -0.93 9.07
C GLU A 17 -15.00 -0.07 10.34
N ILE A 18 -15.88 0.92 10.46
CA ILE A 18 -15.97 1.76 11.66
C ILE A 18 -16.18 0.87 12.90
N LYS A 19 -17.10 -0.08 12.84
CA LYS A 19 -17.39 -0.98 13.96
C LYS A 19 -16.23 -1.90 14.31
N ILE A 20 -15.51 -2.39 13.31
CA ILE A 20 -14.30 -3.18 13.53
C ILE A 20 -13.21 -2.31 14.16
N ALA A 21 -13.02 -1.08 13.66
CA ALA A 21 -12.04 -0.16 14.22
C ALA A 21 -12.36 0.17 15.69
N ASP A 22 -13.62 0.46 16.02
CA ASP A 22 -14.06 0.70 17.40
C ASP A 22 -13.87 -0.54 18.30
N LEU A 23 -14.20 -1.74 17.80
CA LEU A 23 -14.03 -2.99 18.53
C LEU A 23 -12.56 -3.29 18.83
N LEU A 24 -11.67 -2.95 17.90
CA LEU A 24 -10.23 -3.23 18.01
C LEU A 24 -9.44 -2.07 18.64
N GLU A 25 -10.02 -0.88 18.79
CA GLU A 25 -9.34 0.32 19.31
C GLU A 25 -8.55 0.10 20.60
N PRO A 26 -9.05 -0.68 21.61
CA PRO A 26 -8.29 -0.90 22.85
C PRO A 26 -6.96 -1.65 22.66
N LYS A 27 -6.83 -2.43 21.59
CA LYS A 27 -5.65 -3.25 21.28
C LYS A 27 -4.85 -2.73 20.09
N MET A 28 -5.52 -2.04 19.15
CA MET A 28 -4.96 -1.63 17.86
C MET A 28 -5.47 -0.22 17.47
N PRO A 29 -5.16 0.81 18.27
CA PRO A 29 -5.68 2.17 18.05
C PRO A 29 -5.22 2.77 16.71
N GLN A 30 -4.09 2.30 16.16
CA GLN A 30 -3.56 2.74 14.86
C GLN A 30 -4.54 2.48 13.71
N LEU A 31 -5.39 1.44 13.79
CA LEU A 31 -6.36 1.12 12.72
C LEU A 31 -7.41 2.22 12.57
N LYS A 32 -7.90 2.75 13.69
CA LYS A 32 -8.86 3.84 13.70
C LYS A 32 -8.26 5.12 13.14
N LYS A 33 -7.01 5.41 13.52
CA LYS A 33 -6.27 6.56 12.99
C LYS A 33 -6.06 6.43 11.48
N ALA A 34 -5.54 5.30 11.00
CA ALA A 34 -5.33 5.06 9.58
C ALA A 34 -6.63 5.13 8.76
N MET A 35 -7.74 4.61 9.30
CA MET A 35 -9.05 4.70 8.67
C MET A 35 -9.47 6.15 8.43
N THR A 36 -9.20 7.09 9.35
CA THR A 36 -9.56 8.51 9.19
C THR A 36 -8.74 9.23 8.13
N LEU A 37 -7.54 8.74 7.82
CA LEU A 37 -6.63 9.31 6.82
C LEU A 37 -6.99 8.87 5.39
N SER A 38 -7.87 7.90 5.23
CA SER A 38 -8.23 7.35 3.93
C SER A 38 -9.73 7.39 3.68
N LYS A 39 -10.14 7.48 2.41
CA LYS A 39 -11.55 7.41 2.01
C LYS A 39 -11.78 6.19 1.13
N PRO A 40 -12.72 5.30 1.49
CA PRO A 40 -13.15 4.25 0.59
C PRO A 40 -13.69 4.86 -0.73
N MET A 41 -13.09 4.52 -1.85
CA MET A 41 -13.49 5.03 -3.17
C MET A 41 -14.47 4.08 -3.85
N HIS A 42 -14.12 2.80 -3.89
CA HIS A 42 -14.94 1.77 -4.50
C HIS A 42 -14.77 0.43 -3.77
N ILE A 43 -15.72 -0.48 -4.02
CA ILE A 43 -15.60 -1.88 -3.63
C ILE A 43 -15.70 -2.76 -4.87
N SER A 44 -14.99 -3.89 -4.85
CA SER A 44 -15.11 -4.95 -5.85
C SER A 44 -15.28 -6.31 -5.18
N PHE A 45 -15.91 -7.24 -5.89
CA PHE A 45 -16.13 -8.59 -5.39
C PHE A 45 -15.13 -9.54 -6.02
N MET A 46 -14.41 -10.28 -5.18
CA MET A 46 -13.41 -11.25 -5.61
C MET A 46 -13.97 -12.66 -5.54
N HIS A 47 -13.57 -13.50 -6.49
CA HIS A 47 -14.00 -14.89 -6.57
C HIS A 47 -12.98 -15.89 -6.02
N LYS A 48 -11.68 -15.53 -6.02
CA LYS A 48 -10.59 -16.38 -5.53
C LYS A 48 -9.50 -15.52 -4.86
N PRO A 49 -9.34 -15.61 -3.54
CA PRO A 49 -10.31 -16.11 -2.58
C PRO A 49 -11.55 -15.20 -2.56
N LYS A 50 -12.70 -15.77 -2.20
CA LYS A 50 -13.96 -15.01 -2.15
C LYS A 50 -13.87 -13.89 -1.14
N GLY A 51 -14.30 -12.69 -1.53
CA GLY A 51 -14.22 -11.56 -0.63
C GLY A 51 -14.64 -10.23 -1.26
N ILE A 52 -14.56 -9.20 -0.44
CA ILE A 52 -14.78 -7.80 -0.82
C ILE A 52 -13.45 -7.10 -0.73
N PHE A 53 -12.99 -6.54 -1.83
CA PHE A 53 -11.85 -5.64 -1.88
C PHE A 53 -12.34 -4.20 -1.79
N MET A 54 -11.59 -3.35 -1.09
CA MET A 54 -11.88 -1.94 -0.92
C MET A 54 -10.72 -1.09 -1.44
N GLY A 55 -10.96 -0.40 -2.56
CA GLY A 55 -10.03 0.61 -3.06
C GLY A 55 -10.17 1.91 -2.27
N ARG A 56 -9.03 2.54 -1.94
CA ARG A 56 -8.95 3.74 -1.11
C ARG A 56 -8.34 4.91 -1.87
N GLY A 57 -8.78 6.11 -1.50
CA GLY A 57 -8.17 7.36 -1.91
C GLY A 57 -7.56 8.06 -0.71
N TYR A 58 -6.49 8.78 -0.96
CA TYR A 58 -5.77 9.59 0.02
C TYR A 58 -5.58 10.98 -0.57
N ASP A 59 -5.65 12.03 0.24
CA ASP A 59 -5.06 13.31 -0.15
C ASP A 59 -3.54 13.27 0.08
N PRO A 60 -2.76 14.19 -0.50
CA PRO A 60 -1.29 14.13 -0.44
C PRO A 60 -0.74 14.07 0.99
N LYS A 61 -1.28 14.87 1.92
CA LYS A 61 -0.83 14.90 3.32
C LYS A 61 -1.16 13.60 4.06
N ALA A 62 -2.36 13.07 3.82
CA ALA A 62 -2.77 11.79 4.38
C ALA A 62 -1.93 10.65 3.82
N PHE A 63 -1.54 10.71 2.55
CA PHE A 63 -0.65 9.72 1.94
C PHE A 63 0.74 9.71 2.58
N GLU A 64 1.34 10.88 2.81
CA GLU A 64 2.60 10.99 3.54
C GLU A 64 2.52 10.45 4.97
N GLU A 65 1.44 10.80 5.70
CA GLU A 65 1.21 10.31 7.06
C GLU A 65 1.08 8.79 7.10
N ILE A 66 0.32 8.19 6.18
CA ILE A 66 0.16 6.75 6.04
C ILE A 66 1.51 6.08 5.76
N ASN A 67 2.25 6.56 4.79
CA ASN A 67 3.55 5.99 4.42
C ASN A 67 4.59 6.12 5.52
N ARG A 68 4.52 7.15 6.35
CA ARG A 68 5.44 7.36 7.46
C ARG A 68 5.12 6.48 8.66
N ASN A 69 3.83 6.40 9.06
CA ASN A 69 3.42 5.88 10.36
C ASN A 69 2.62 4.57 10.29
N HIS A 70 2.17 4.15 9.10
CA HIS A 70 1.27 3.00 8.92
C HIS A 70 1.83 2.03 7.87
N LYS A 71 3.02 1.46 8.14
CA LYS A 71 3.73 0.57 7.18
C LYS A 71 3.34 -0.91 7.30
N THR A 72 2.42 -1.25 8.20
CA THR A 72 2.10 -2.65 8.47
C THR A 72 1.03 -3.18 7.52
N SER A 73 1.26 -4.40 7.04
CA SER A 73 0.27 -5.17 6.30
C SER A 73 0.12 -6.52 6.97
N PHE A 74 -1.11 -6.93 7.22
CA PHE A 74 -1.37 -8.18 7.93
C PHE A 74 -2.76 -8.74 7.64
N ASN A 75 -2.88 -10.04 7.85
CA ASN A 75 -4.15 -10.73 7.98
C ASN A 75 -4.56 -10.75 9.45
N LEU A 76 -5.81 -10.44 9.73
CA LEU A 76 -6.40 -10.50 11.04
C LEU A 76 -7.51 -11.55 11.07
N THR A 77 -7.44 -12.45 12.02
CA THR A 77 -8.47 -13.44 12.33
C THR A 77 -8.93 -13.32 13.78
N GLY A 78 -9.95 -14.07 14.17
CA GLY A 78 -10.55 -13.97 15.50
C GLY A 78 -11.71 -12.97 15.57
N ILE A 79 -12.19 -12.48 14.43
CA ILE A 79 -13.45 -11.73 14.31
C ILE A 79 -14.51 -12.65 13.75
N SER A 80 -15.70 -12.60 14.34
CA SER A 80 -16.88 -13.32 13.84
C SER A 80 -18.08 -12.36 13.75
N VAL A 81 -18.90 -12.56 12.74
CA VAL A 81 -20.09 -11.76 12.47
C VAL A 81 -21.32 -12.68 12.46
N TRP A 82 -22.41 -12.22 13.04
CA TRP A 82 -23.66 -12.98 13.09
C TRP A 82 -24.22 -13.20 11.69
N ASN A 83 -24.35 -14.46 11.30
CA ASN A 83 -25.01 -14.83 10.05
C ASN A 83 -26.51 -15.02 10.32
N ARG A 84 -27.34 -14.19 9.69
CA ARG A 84 -28.81 -14.20 9.85
C ARG A 84 -29.48 -15.46 9.29
N LYS A 85 -28.80 -16.13 8.32
CA LYS A 85 -29.36 -17.30 7.66
C LYS A 85 -29.10 -18.59 8.47
N THR A 86 -27.92 -18.67 9.06
CA THR A 86 -27.51 -19.86 9.85
C THR A 86 -27.67 -19.64 11.35
N GLU A 87 -28.09 -18.44 11.77
CA GLU A 87 -28.31 -18.05 13.17
C GLU A 87 -27.12 -18.35 14.08
N ASN A 88 -25.91 -18.13 13.58
CA ASN A 88 -24.68 -18.32 14.35
C ASN A 88 -23.62 -17.26 13.96
N TYR A 89 -22.57 -17.16 14.80
CA TYR A 89 -21.40 -16.36 14.49
C TYR A 89 -20.49 -17.12 13.54
N GLN A 90 -20.15 -16.48 12.42
CA GLN A 90 -19.22 -17.02 11.43
C GLN A 90 -17.93 -16.23 11.42
N PRO A 91 -16.77 -16.92 11.46
CA PRO A 91 -15.48 -16.26 11.38
C PRO A 91 -15.29 -15.61 10.01
N ILE A 92 -14.60 -14.48 10.03
CA ILE A 92 -14.15 -13.77 8.83
C ILE A 92 -12.65 -13.51 8.93
N LYS A 93 -12.00 -13.34 7.79
CA LYS A 93 -10.61 -12.91 7.72
C LYS A 93 -10.55 -11.51 7.14
N LEU A 94 -9.86 -10.61 7.83
CA LEU A 94 -9.67 -9.23 7.43
C LEU A 94 -8.23 -9.04 6.99
N ASN A 95 -8.03 -8.40 5.83
CA ASN A 95 -6.71 -8.05 5.36
C ASN A 95 -6.53 -6.54 5.49
N TYR A 96 -5.47 -6.16 6.14
CA TYR A 96 -5.08 -4.77 6.31
C TYR A 96 -3.83 -4.46 5.47
N HIS A 97 -3.83 -3.29 4.85
CA HIS A 97 -2.70 -2.73 4.14
C HIS A 97 -2.48 -1.32 4.62
N HIS A 98 -1.28 -0.99 5.07
CA HIS A 98 -1.00 0.29 5.71
C HIS A 98 -1.98 0.61 6.86
N ASP A 99 -2.24 -0.38 7.70
CA ASP A 99 -3.22 -0.33 8.80
C ASP A 99 -4.65 0.04 8.37
N THR A 100 -4.96 0.07 7.07
CA THR A 100 -6.31 0.29 6.55
C THR A 100 -6.93 -1.01 6.06
N LEU A 101 -8.23 -1.19 6.26
CA LEU A 101 -8.93 -2.37 5.79
C LEU A 101 -8.94 -2.40 4.26
N ALA A 102 -8.27 -3.39 3.67
CA ALA A 102 -8.16 -3.56 2.23
C ALA A 102 -9.08 -4.64 1.69
N LYS A 103 -9.33 -5.71 2.50
CA LYS A 103 -10.13 -6.85 2.03
C LYS A 103 -10.83 -7.55 3.18
N ILE A 104 -12.03 -8.04 2.91
CA ILE A 104 -12.80 -8.92 3.77
C ILE A 104 -12.95 -10.26 3.04
N GLU A 105 -12.36 -11.33 3.58
CA GLU A 105 -12.55 -12.68 3.04
C GLU A 105 -13.79 -13.32 3.66
N ILE A 106 -14.76 -13.61 2.81
CA ILE A 106 -16.06 -14.14 3.24
C ILE A 106 -16.79 -14.82 2.09
N GLU A 107 -17.57 -15.83 2.41
CA GLU A 107 -18.49 -16.44 1.46
C GLU A 107 -19.64 -15.48 1.10
N ASN A 108 -20.06 -15.50 -0.16
CA ASN A 108 -21.16 -14.67 -0.69
C ASN A 108 -20.95 -13.14 -0.47
N PRO A 109 -19.81 -12.58 -0.89
CA PRO A 109 -19.45 -11.18 -0.63
C PRO A 109 -20.47 -10.18 -1.20
N GLU A 110 -21.11 -10.51 -2.32
CA GLU A 110 -22.11 -9.64 -2.95
C GLU A 110 -23.34 -9.39 -2.06
N TYR A 111 -23.62 -10.29 -1.13
CA TYR A 111 -24.78 -10.22 -0.23
C TYR A 111 -24.39 -10.08 1.23
N PHE A 112 -23.15 -9.66 1.51
CA PHE A 112 -22.59 -9.56 2.85
C PHE A 112 -23.53 -8.83 3.83
N HIS A 113 -24.01 -7.62 3.49
CA HIS A 113 -24.88 -6.82 4.34
C HIS A 113 -26.25 -7.44 4.63
N LYS A 114 -26.69 -8.42 3.83
CA LYS A 114 -27.94 -9.14 4.03
C LYS A 114 -27.74 -10.44 4.81
N THR A 115 -26.68 -11.14 4.46
CA THR A 115 -26.32 -12.41 5.07
C THR A 115 -25.89 -12.20 6.52
N PHE A 116 -25.18 -11.08 6.78
CA PHE A 116 -24.59 -10.81 8.08
C PHE A 116 -25.27 -9.62 8.77
N ASP A 117 -25.40 -9.72 10.09
CA ASP A 117 -25.79 -8.59 10.93
C ASP A 117 -24.54 -7.81 11.34
N LEU A 118 -24.29 -6.72 10.64
CA LEU A 118 -23.11 -5.87 10.86
C LEU A 118 -23.15 -5.13 12.21
N ASN A 119 -24.20 -5.29 13.02
CA ASN A 119 -24.28 -4.81 14.38
C ASN A 119 -23.92 -5.87 15.41
N LYS A 120 -23.87 -7.14 15.00
CA LYS A 120 -23.54 -8.28 15.85
C LYS A 120 -22.18 -8.83 15.47
N ILE A 121 -21.13 -8.21 16.01
CA ILE A 121 -19.75 -8.56 15.79
C ILE A 121 -19.14 -8.95 17.14
N GLN A 122 -18.37 -10.00 17.17
CA GLN A 122 -17.62 -10.41 18.35
C GLN A 122 -16.17 -10.70 18.00
N GLN A 123 -15.29 -10.48 18.97
CA GLN A 123 -13.89 -10.89 18.90
C GLN A 123 -13.65 -12.08 19.82
N SER A 124 -12.80 -12.97 19.37
CA SER A 124 -12.27 -14.08 20.18
C SER A 124 -10.74 -13.91 20.33
N ASN A 125 -9.96 -14.94 20.14
CA ASN A 125 -8.50 -14.83 20.12
C ASN A 125 -8.04 -14.17 18.82
N ILE A 126 -7.72 -12.88 18.88
CA ILE A 126 -7.20 -12.11 17.74
C ILE A 126 -5.80 -12.62 17.41
N GLN A 127 -5.61 -13.00 16.15
CA GLN A 127 -4.33 -13.41 15.61
C GLN A 127 -3.96 -12.50 14.44
N LEU A 128 -2.70 -12.10 14.38
CA LEU A 128 -2.12 -11.30 13.31
C LEU A 128 -1.07 -12.12 12.57
N GLU A 129 -1.26 -12.25 11.28
CA GLU A 129 -0.28 -12.81 10.36
C GLU A 129 0.28 -11.65 9.52
N HIS A 130 1.48 -11.17 9.87
CA HIS A 130 2.10 -10.09 9.12
C HIS A 130 2.46 -10.54 7.70
N ILE A 131 2.05 -9.72 6.72
CA ILE A 131 2.33 -9.96 5.31
C ILE A 131 3.51 -9.11 4.92
N LYS A 132 4.59 -9.76 4.54
CA LYS A 132 5.69 -9.07 3.85
C LYS A 132 5.30 -8.94 2.39
N ILE A 133 4.97 -7.72 1.97
CA ILE A 133 4.75 -7.44 0.55
C ILE A 133 6.12 -7.47 -0.10
N GLU A 134 6.36 -8.48 -0.90
CA GLU A 134 7.58 -8.56 -1.70
C GLU A 134 7.44 -7.69 -2.94
N ASN A 135 8.31 -6.72 -3.06
CA ASN A 135 8.46 -5.93 -4.27
C ASN A 135 9.60 -6.55 -5.11
N PRO A 136 9.30 -7.19 -6.26
CA PRO A 136 10.32 -7.80 -7.09
C PRO A 136 11.30 -6.77 -7.65
N ASP A 137 10.83 -5.56 -7.96
CA ASP A 137 11.67 -4.49 -8.52
C ASP A 137 12.63 -3.95 -7.46
N GLN A 138 12.20 -3.85 -6.21
CA GLN A 138 13.06 -3.53 -5.06
C GLN A 138 14.22 -4.52 -4.96
N LYS A 139 13.95 -5.82 -5.09
CA LYS A 139 15.01 -6.84 -5.02
C LYS A 139 16.06 -6.66 -6.14
N ILE A 140 15.63 -6.22 -7.33
CA ILE A 140 16.53 -5.93 -8.44
C ILE A 140 17.35 -4.69 -8.13
N ALA A 141 16.74 -3.61 -7.67
CA ALA A 141 17.44 -2.39 -7.26
C ALA A 141 18.44 -2.66 -6.13
N GLU A 142 18.05 -3.35 -5.06
CA GLU A 142 18.93 -3.74 -3.95
C GLU A 142 20.15 -4.55 -4.43
N LYS A 143 19.93 -5.48 -5.38
CA LYS A 143 21.05 -6.23 -5.99
C LYS A 143 22.00 -5.35 -6.78
N ALA A 144 21.48 -4.37 -7.52
CA ALA A 144 22.28 -3.39 -8.26
C ALA A 144 23.06 -2.46 -7.32
N LEU A 145 22.48 -2.14 -6.17
CA LEU A 145 23.02 -1.25 -5.13
C LEU A 145 23.82 -1.96 -4.03
N LYS A 146 24.17 -3.23 -4.20
CA LYS A 146 24.83 -4.08 -3.18
C LYS A 146 26.16 -3.56 -2.62
N SER A 147 26.78 -2.58 -3.29
CA SER A 147 28.04 -1.95 -2.83
C SER A 147 27.81 -0.85 -1.78
N LEU A 148 26.55 -0.44 -1.54
CA LEU A 148 26.20 0.59 -0.57
C LEU A 148 26.12 0.03 0.84
N SER A 149 26.38 0.88 1.82
CA SER A 149 26.17 0.58 3.23
C SER A 149 24.67 0.59 3.59
N LYS A 150 24.32 0.04 4.75
CA LYS A 150 22.92 0.07 5.24
C LYS A 150 22.40 1.50 5.46
N GLU A 151 23.28 2.38 5.93
CA GLU A 151 22.98 3.79 6.14
C GLU A 151 22.66 4.47 4.81
N GLN A 152 23.47 4.23 3.77
CA GLN A 152 23.24 4.76 2.43
C GLN A 152 21.94 4.21 1.80
N LEU A 153 21.70 2.91 1.92
CA LEU A 153 20.43 2.30 1.46
C LEU A 153 19.22 2.89 2.20
N GLY A 154 19.37 3.24 3.49
CA GLY A 154 18.33 3.87 4.29
C GLY A 154 17.98 5.30 3.88
N LEU A 155 18.80 5.96 3.05
CA LEU A 155 18.53 7.28 2.47
C LEU A 155 17.74 7.20 1.17
N LEU A 156 17.54 5.99 0.61
CA LEU A 156 16.81 5.74 -0.62
C LEU A 156 15.39 5.25 -0.33
N GLU A 157 14.50 5.41 -1.30
CA GLU A 157 13.08 5.05 -1.20
C GLU A 157 12.80 3.66 -1.82
N LEU A 158 13.61 2.66 -1.47
CA LEU A 158 13.61 1.35 -2.12
C LEU A 158 12.30 0.57 -1.96
N GLU A 159 11.53 0.83 -0.93
CA GLU A 159 10.22 0.20 -0.73
C GLU A 159 9.20 0.58 -1.82
N TYR A 160 9.41 1.72 -2.48
CA TYR A 160 8.58 2.25 -3.57
C TYR A 160 9.19 2.05 -4.96
N THR A 161 10.27 1.28 -5.06
CA THR A 161 10.90 0.97 -6.34
C THR A 161 9.90 0.33 -7.31
N PHE A 162 9.89 0.81 -8.53
CA PHE A 162 9.22 0.16 -9.66
C PHE A 162 10.07 0.29 -10.92
N GLU A 163 9.84 -0.64 -11.86
CA GLU A 163 10.53 -0.65 -13.15
C GLU A 163 9.96 0.42 -14.08
N ILE A 164 10.84 1.18 -14.71
CA ILE A 164 10.51 2.12 -15.80
C ILE A 164 11.27 1.71 -17.04
N GLU A 165 10.55 1.54 -18.15
CA GLU A 165 11.16 1.43 -19.48
C GLU A 165 11.18 2.81 -20.14
N LEU A 166 12.37 3.30 -20.47
CA LEU A 166 12.56 4.58 -21.14
C LEU A 166 13.73 4.48 -22.13
N ASP A 167 13.50 4.88 -23.38
CA ASP A 167 14.47 4.81 -24.48
C ASP A 167 15.06 3.37 -24.63
N GLU A 168 14.17 2.36 -24.62
CA GLU A 168 14.48 0.93 -24.76
C GLU A 168 15.41 0.37 -23.64
N LYS A 169 15.48 1.09 -22.49
CA LYS A 169 16.27 0.67 -21.32
C LYS A 169 15.37 0.55 -20.11
N LEU A 170 15.71 -0.40 -19.23
CA LEU A 170 15.01 -0.63 -17.98
C LEU A 170 15.77 0.01 -16.83
N PHE A 171 15.03 0.75 -16.01
CA PHE A 171 15.50 1.43 -14.82
C PHE A 171 14.62 1.07 -13.63
N TYR A 172 15.18 1.10 -12.43
CA TYR A 172 14.49 0.85 -11.17
C TYR A 172 14.58 2.10 -10.32
N THR A 173 13.45 2.68 -9.96
CA THR A 173 13.41 3.94 -9.20
C THR A 173 14.01 3.74 -7.81
N ILE A 174 14.78 4.72 -7.34
CA ILE A 174 15.39 4.74 -6.01
C ILE A 174 15.08 6.00 -5.23
N LEU A 175 14.64 7.08 -5.89
CA LEU A 175 14.06 8.28 -5.30
C LEU A 175 12.98 8.81 -6.23
N ASP A 176 11.83 9.19 -5.66
CA ASP A 176 10.79 9.96 -6.34
C ASP A 176 11.14 11.46 -6.21
N MET A 177 11.28 12.15 -7.34
CA MET A 177 11.62 13.56 -7.40
C MET A 177 10.41 14.44 -7.72
N GLU A 178 9.19 13.88 -7.53
CA GLU A 178 7.90 14.49 -7.84
C GLU A 178 7.63 14.67 -9.35
N ASP A 179 6.38 14.97 -9.70
CA ASP A 179 5.92 15.25 -11.07
C ASP A 179 6.36 14.21 -12.12
N GLY A 180 6.50 12.93 -11.73
CA GLY A 180 6.91 11.86 -12.63
C GLY A 180 8.41 11.83 -12.95
N ASN A 181 9.22 12.51 -12.18
CA ASN A 181 10.66 12.53 -12.28
C ASN A 181 11.31 11.64 -11.22
N TYR A 182 12.41 10.97 -11.55
CA TYR A 182 13.01 9.97 -10.66
C TYR A 182 14.54 9.98 -10.72
N ILE A 183 15.17 9.59 -9.62
CA ILE A 183 16.51 9.00 -9.67
C ILE A 183 16.32 7.49 -9.71
N ALA A 184 17.03 6.83 -10.61
CA ALA A 184 16.87 5.40 -10.85
C ALA A 184 18.21 4.70 -11.07
N VAL A 185 18.24 3.39 -10.84
CA VAL A 185 19.42 2.53 -11.06
C VAL A 185 19.13 1.55 -12.19
N ASP A 186 20.13 1.26 -13.04
CA ASP A 186 20.06 0.14 -13.96
C ASP A 186 20.56 -1.18 -13.31
N LYS A 187 20.35 -2.31 -13.98
CA LYS A 187 20.81 -3.64 -13.49
C LYS A 187 22.34 -3.73 -13.29
N LYS A 188 23.11 -2.79 -13.85
CA LYS A 188 24.58 -2.74 -13.74
C LYS A 188 25.06 -1.84 -12.58
N GLY A 189 24.13 -1.16 -11.89
CA GLY A 189 24.42 -0.27 -10.77
C GLY A 189 24.78 1.17 -11.19
N LYS A 190 24.53 1.56 -12.43
CA LYS A 190 24.68 2.95 -12.86
C LYS A 190 23.43 3.74 -12.43
N ILE A 191 23.64 4.96 -11.96
CA ILE A 191 22.56 5.84 -11.49
C ILE A 191 22.23 6.89 -12.55
N TYR A 192 20.95 7.10 -12.76
CA TYR A 192 20.42 7.98 -13.79
C TYR A 192 19.40 8.95 -13.20
N ARG A 193 19.37 10.16 -13.75
CA ARG A 193 18.23 11.05 -13.67
C ARG A 193 17.25 10.68 -14.78
N LEU A 194 15.99 10.49 -14.41
CA LEU A 194 14.88 10.34 -15.33
C LEU A 194 13.98 11.58 -15.19
N ASN A 195 13.83 12.34 -16.28
CA ASN A 195 12.97 13.54 -16.32
C ASN A 195 12.20 13.53 -17.63
N HIS A 196 10.88 13.29 -17.56
CA HIS A 196 10.02 13.11 -18.73
C HIS A 196 9.80 14.42 -19.53
N ASP A 197 9.94 15.58 -18.90
CA ASP A 197 9.76 16.89 -19.50
C ASP A 197 11.08 17.48 -20.08
N HIS A 198 12.21 16.83 -19.82
CA HIS A 198 13.50 17.32 -20.30
C HIS A 198 13.81 16.76 -21.70
N THR A 199 14.50 17.55 -22.54
CA THR A 199 14.95 17.10 -23.87
C THR A 199 15.86 15.88 -23.81
N GLU A 200 16.75 15.79 -22.81
CA GLU A 200 17.50 14.60 -22.45
C GLU A 200 16.78 13.89 -21.31
N ARG A 201 15.81 13.01 -21.65
CA ARG A 201 14.98 12.35 -20.64
C ARG A 201 15.75 11.44 -19.70
N VAL A 202 16.84 10.84 -20.16
CA VAL A 202 17.70 9.91 -19.41
C VAL A 202 19.12 10.45 -19.38
N LYS A 203 19.60 10.83 -18.19
CA LYS A 203 20.98 11.33 -17.99
C LYS A 203 21.72 10.48 -16.97
N LEU A 204 22.89 9.97 -17.36
CA LEU A 204 23.78 9.28 -16.43
C LEU A 204 24.35 10.29 -15.43
N ILE A 205 24.20 10.02 -14.12
CA ILE A 205 24.71 10.89 -13.05
C ILE A 205 25.81 10.23 -12.21
N ALA A 206 25.83 8.88 -12.13
CA ALA A 206 26.93 8.18 -11.48
C ALA A 206 27.19 6.81 -12.15
N ASN A 207 28.44 6.46 -12.33
CA ASN A 207 28.85 5.17 -12.92
C ASN A 207 28.79 4.02 -11.92
N LYS A 208 28.87 4.31 -10.62
CA LYS A 208 28.76 3.36 -9.51
C LYS A 208 27.82 3.91 -8.46
N PRO A 209 27.11 3.05 -7.71
CA PRO A 209 26.21 3.52 -6.67
C PRO A 209 26.87 4.41 -5.62
N ILE A 210 28.13 4.12 -5.26
CA ILE A 210 28.86 4.88 -4.25
C ILE A 210 29.13 6.33 -4.69
N ASP A 211 29.41 6.54 -5.98
CA ASP A 211 29.72 7.86 -6.52
C ASP A 211 28.48 8.80 -6.46
N PHE A 212 27.28 8.25 -6.37
CA PHE A 212 26.05 9.01 -6.22
C PHE A 212 26.00 9.74 -4.87
N PHE A 213 26.60 9.18 -3.83
CA PHE A 213 26.64 9.79 -2.50
C PHE A 213 27.68 10.91 -2.36
N ASP A 214 28.45 11.22 -3.40
CA ASP A 214 29.25 12.44 -3.48
C ASP A 214 28.38 13.68 -3.73
N ILE A 215 27.14 13.49 -4.26
CA ILE A 215 26.20 14.53 -4.63
C ILE A 215 24.85 14.44 -3.89
N TYR A 216 24.63 13.37 -3.10
CA TYR A 216 23.39 13.12 -2.34
C TYR A 216 23.71 12.66 -0.92
N THR A 217 23.30 13.46 0.05
CA THR A 217 23.51 13.18 1.47
C THR A 217 22.23 12.86 2.23
N GLY A 218 21.09 12.76 1.53
CA GLY A 218 19.78 12.40 2.07
C GLY A 218 18.70 13.47 1.91
N GLN A 219 19.00 14.60 1.26
CA GLN A 219 18.02 15.66 1.01
C GLN A 219 17.77 15.81 -0.49
N LYS A 220 16.51 15.62 -0.92
CA LYS A 220 16.13 15.69 -2.34
C LYS A 220 16.46 17.05 -2.98
N SER A 221 16.44 18.14 -2.20
CA SER A 221 16.82 19.48 -2.66
C SER A 221 18.25 19.57 -3.21
N GLU A 222 19.15 18.67 -2.79
CA GLU A 222 20.53 18.62 -3.33
C GLU A 222 20.55 18.20 -4.81
N LEU A 223 19.51 17.50 -5.25
CA LEU A 223 19.38 16.95 -6.61
C LEU A 223 18.58 17.86 -7.57
N GLU A 224 17.95 18.93 -7.10
CA GLU A 224 17.13 19.82 -7.94
C GLU A 224 17.90 20.34 -9.14
N ASN A 225 19.14 20.80 -8.95
CA ASN A 225 19.97 21.27 -10.05
C ASN A 225 20.27 20.18 -11.10
N ILE A 226 20.35 18.93 -10.68
CA ILE A 226 20.60 17.79 -11.55
C ILE A 226 19.34 17.42 -12.32
N MET A 227 18.18 17.59 -11.69
CA MET A 227 16.89 17.28 -12.31
C MET A 227 16.56 18.21 -13.46
N TYR A 228 16.90 19.50 -13.38
CA TYR A 228 16.41 20.52 -14.30
C TYR A 228 17.50 21.16 -15.18
N LYS A 229 18.76 20.76 -15.02
CA LYS A 229 19.89 21.17 -15.88
C LYS A 229 20.42 19.97 -16.67
#